data_64d511d069c4c6c0252615b3d629834e
#
_entry.id   64d511d069c4c6c0252615b3d629834e
#
_cell.length_a   1.000
_cell.length_b   1.000
_cell.length_c   1.000
_cell.angle_alpha   90.00
_cell.angle_beta   90.00
_cell.angle_gamma   90.00
#
_symmetry.space_group_name_H-M   'P 1'
#
loop_
_entity.id
_entity.type
_entity.pdbx_description
1 polymer ?
#
loop_
_entity_poly.entity_id
_entity_poly.type
_entity_poly.pdbx_seq_one_letter_code
_entity_poly.pdbx_strand_id
1 'polypeptide(L)'
;MISSHQRLIFCVALIIILFNLYTPLGLSQPAKDKAHQKDSPPPIEITSDRMRSENGGQKIIFSGNVAVRHNGMAITSDIIEIYSTSDKIQTDEIVAIGNVEISRGNKKAKGDRAVYLKHLQKIILTGNPKAIAFEGDDIIEGREMIFLMKKDRFVVNERVHAKLFPKKK
;
A
#
# COMPACT_ATOMS: atom_id res chain seq x y z
N MET A 1 -12.21 -2.65 32.43
CA MET A 1 -10.97 -1.98 31.96
C MET A 1 -10.15 -3.02 31.21
N ILE A 2 -10.15 -2.96 29.91
CA ILE A 2 -9.38 -3.89 29.02
C ILE A 2 -7.96 -3.34 28.91
N SER A 3 -6.97 -4.17 29.26
CA SER A 3 -5.54 -3.82 29.29
C SER A 3 -5.04 -3.29 27.94
N SER A 4 -4.13 -2.32 27.96
CA SER A 4 -3.54 -1.67 26.77
C SER A 4 -2.86 -2.66 25.80
N HIS A 5 -2.38 -3.79 26.29
CA HIS A 5 -1.78 -4.86 25.48
C HIS A 5 -2.79 -5.62 24.62
N GLN A 6 -4.03 -5.82 25.09
CA GLN A 6 -5.08 -6.46 24.29
C GLN A 6 -5.54 -5.57 23.13
N ARG A 7 -5.42 -4.25 23.24
CA ARG A 7 -5.79 -3.30 22.18
C ARG A 7 -4.78 -3.27 21.05
N LEU A 8 -3.50 -3.51 21.33
CA LEU A 8 -2.45 -3.56 20.31
C LEU A 8 -2.61 -4.80 19.42
N ILE A 9 -2.92 -5.96 20.03
CA ILE A 9 -3.20 -7.21 19.29
C ILE A 9 -4.47 -7.07 18.44
N PHE A 10 -5.47 -6.33 18.91
CA PHE A 10 -6.70 -6.05 18.16
C PHE A 10 -6.47 -5.13 16.94
N CYS A 11 -5.58 -4.15 17.04
CA CYS A 11 -5.26 -3.26 15.91
C CYS A 11 -4.52 -3.99 14.80
N VAL A 12 -3.61 -4.90 15.14
CA VAL A 12 -2.90 -5.73 14.14
C VAL A 12 -3.84 -6.78 13.52
N ALA A 13 -4.74 -7.36 14.32
CA ALA A 13 -5.76 -8.29 13.85
C ALA A 13 -6.84 -7.60 12.97
N LEU A 14 -7.15 -6.33 13.24
CA LEU A 14 -8.17 -5.58 12.51
C LEU A 14 -7.75 -5.22 11.08
N ILE A 15 -6.46 -5.07 10.81
CA ILE A 15 -5.94 -4.91 9.44
C ILE A 15 -6.21 -6.19 8.61
N ILE A 16 -6.30 -7.35 9.27
CA ILE A 16 -6.58 -8.65 8.64
C ILE A 16 -8.10 -8.86 8.40
N ILE A 17 -8.97 -8.27 9.22
CA ILE A 17 -10.43 -8.52 9.19
C ILE A 17 -11.17 -7.74 8.11
N LEU A 18 -10.62 -6.66 7.57
CA LEU A 18 -11.31 -5.80 6.59
C LEU A 18 -11.46 -6.40 5.18
N PHE A 19 -11.05 -7.65 4.97
CA PHE A 19 -11.20 -8.31 3.66
C PHE A 19 -12.17 -9.50 3.63
N ASN A 20 -12.88 -9.78 4.75
CA ASN A 20 -13.79 -10.93 4.81
C ASN A 20 -15.24 -10.54 5.15
N LEU A 21 -16.01 -10.04 4.17
CA LEU A 21 -17.46 -9.96 4.24
C LEU A 21 -18.10 -10.49 2.94
N TYR A 22 -17.92 -11.79 2.69
CA TYR A 22 -18.86 -12.58 1.89
C TYR A 22 -18.67 -14.05 2.24
N THR A 23 -19.48 -14.57 3.19
CA THR A 23 -19.68 -16.01 3.37
C THR A 23 -21.13 -16.35 3.11
N PRO A 24 -21.46 -17.24 2.19
CA PRO A 24 -22.74 -17.92 2.21
C PRO A 24 -22.71 -19.06 3.24
N LEU A 25 -23.74 -19.13 4.08
CA LEU A 25 -24.03 -20.24 4.99
C LEU A 25 -24.27 -21.55 4.21
N GLY A 26 -23.48 -22.56 4.49
CA GLY A 26 -23.70 -23.93 4.00
C GLY A 26 -23.28 -24.93 5.06
N LEU A 27 -24.21 -25.76 5.50
CA LEU A 27 -24.15 -26.77 6.56
C LEU A 27 -23.27 -27.99 6.18
N SER A 28 -22.41 -28.38 7.14
CA SER A 28 -21.96 -29.71 7.59
C SER A 28 -21.59 -30.85 6.62
N GLN A 29 -20.37 -31.41 6.72
CA GLN A 29 -20.01 -32.73 7.33
C GLN A 29 -18.50 -32.98 7.28
N PRO A 30 -17.92 -33.85 8.16
CA PRO A 30 -16.48 -33.98 8.32
C PRO A 30 -15.88 -35.06 7.42
N ALA A 31 -14.93 -34.73 6.62
CA ALA A 31 -14.04 -35.69 5.94
C ALA A 31 -12.66 -35.11 5.66
N LYS A 32 -11.68 -35.67 6.39
CA LYS A 32 -10.26 -35.89 6.04
C LYS A 32 -9.51 -34.81 5.26
N ASP A 33 -8.54 -34.25 5.96
CA ASP A 33 -7.27 -33.67 5.52
C ASP A 33 -6.91 -33.81 4.04
N LYS A 34 -7.17 -32.78 3.28
CA LYS A 34 -6.30 -32.28 2.22
C LYS A 34 -6.32 -30.76 2.33
N ALA A 35 -5.16 -30.19 2.63
CA ALA A 35 -4.95 -28.77 2.72
C ALA A 35 -5.47 -28.06 1.47
N HIS A 36 -6.71 -27.61 1.50
CA HIS A 36 -7.22 -26.57 0.63
C HIS A 36 -6.80 -25.24 1.25
N GLN A 37 -5.68 -24.76 0.79
CA GLN A 37 -5.28 -23.38 0.97
C GLN A 37 -6.24 -22.55 0.11
N LYS A 38 -7.42 -22.29 0.67
CA LYS A 38 -8.50 -21.56 0.02
C LYS A 38 -8.19 -20.08 0.12
N ASP A 39 -7.84 -19.48 -1.00
CA ASP A 39 -7.96 -18.08 -1.46
C ASP A 39 -8.18 -16.98 -0.39
N SER A 40 -7.37 -16.96 0.64
CA SER A 40 -7.22 -15.75 1.44
C SER A 40 -6.33 -14.78 0.66
N PRO A 41 -6.71 -13.49 0.53
CA PRO A 41 -5.84 -12.52 -0.09
C PRO A 41 -4.48 -12.53 0.62
N PRO A 42 -3.37 -12.39 -0.12
CA PRO A 42 -2.04 -12.45 0.46
C PRO A 42 -1.90 -11.37 1.55
N PRO A 43 -1.23 -11.68 2.66
CA PRO A 43 -1.05 -10.74 3.75
C PRO A 43 -0.28 -9.50 3.29
N ILE A 44 -0.52 -8.36 3.96
CA ILE A 44 0.33 -7.19 3.86
C ILE A 44 1.45 -7.36 4.88
N GLU A 45 2.69 -7.41 4.41
CA GLU A 45 3.87 -7.45 5.27
C GLU A 45 4.48 -6.05 5.36
N ILE A 46 4.77 -5.59 6.57
CA ILE A 46 5.44 -4.33 6.83
C ILE A 46 6.63 -4.60 7.74
N THR A 47 7.82 -4.16 7.33
CA THR A 47 9.04 -4.17 8.14
C THR A 47 9.53 -2.75 8.34
N SER A 48 10.09 -2.45 9.51
CA SER A 48 10.66 -1.14 9.87
C SER A 48 11.50 -1.27 11.11
N ASP A 49 12.33 -0.26 11.40
CA ASP A 49 13.11 -0.21 12.65
C ASP A 49 12.24 0.12 13.85
N ARG A 50 11.16 0.90 13.64
CA ARG A 50 10.23 1.34 14.70
C ARG A 50 8.80 1.39 14.22
N MET A 51 7.89 1.15 15.16
CA MET A 51 6.47 1.39 14.97
C MET A 51 5.91 2.15 16.18
N ARG A 52 5.04 3.12 15.92
CA ARG A 52 4.35 3.92 16.92
C ARG A 52 2.87 4.05 16.58
N SER A 53 2.02 3.96 17.58
CA SER A 53 0.58 4.17 17.44
C SER A 53 0.18 5.42 18.22
N GLU A 54 -0.55 6.31 17.61
CA GLU A 54 -1.02 7.59 18.15
C GLU A 54 -2.56 7.70 18.07
N ASN A 55 -3.09 8.66 18.82
CA ASN A 55 -4.53 8.98 18.83
C ASN A 55 -5.41 7.72 19.04
N GLY A 56 -4.99 6.88 20.00
CA GLY A 56 -5.72 5.65 20.29
C GLY A 56 -5.80 4.66 19.13
N GLY A 57 -4.84 4.67 18.19
CA GLY A 57 -4.79 3.77 17.05
C GLY A 57 -5.33 4.35 15.74
N GLN A 58 -5.73 5.63 15.73
CA GLN A 58 -6.16 6.28 14.49
C GLN A 58 -4.99 6.63 13.57
N LYS A 59 -3.77 6.78 14.12
CA LYS A 59 -2.56 6.99 13.36
C LYS A 59 -1.51 5.95 13.77
N ILE A 60 -0.98 5.22 12.78
CA ILE A 60 0.14 4.29 12.96
C ILE A 60 1.30 4.79 12.12
N ILE A 61 2.49 4.85 12.70
CA ILE A 61 3.71 5.35 12.07
C ILE A 61 4.75 4.25 12.12
N PHE A 62 5.24 3.86 10.96
CA PHE A 62 6.43 3.02 10.77
C PHE A 62 7.58 3.92 10.36
N SER A 63 8.75 3.75 10.93
CA SER A 63 9.91 4.60 10.63
C SER A 63 11.22 3.83 10.65
N GLY A 64 12.14 4.24 9.77
CA GLY A 64 13.44 3.63 9.55
C GLY A 64 13.34 2.38 8.67
N ASN A 65 13.97 2.44 7.48
CA ASN A 65 14.06 1.32 6.53
C ASN A 65 12.72 0.62 6.27
N VAL A 66 11.66 1.42 6.08
CA VAL A 66 10.33 0.85 5.94
C VAL A 66 10.20 0.12 4.60
N ALA A 67 9.73 -1.14 4.65
CA ALA A 67 9.39 -1.90 3.47
C ALA A 67 8.03 -2.56 3.64
N VAL A 68 7.16 -2.38 2.63
CA VAL A 68 5.83 -2.99 2.54
C VAL A 68 5.78 -3.90 1.33
N ARG A 69 5.23 -5.10 1.52
CA ARG A 69 5.00 -6.06 0.44
C ARG A 69 3.56 -6.53 0.46
N HIS A 70 2.93 -6.48 -0.70
CA HIS A 70 1.56 -6.97 -0.87
C HIS A 70 1.28 -7.30 -2.34
N ASN A 71 0.84 -8.52 -2.61
CA ASN A 71 0.37 -8.95 -3.94
C ASN A 71 1.32 -8.57 -5.11
N GLY A 72 2.62 -8.87 -4.96
CA GLY A 72 3.63 -8.59 -5.97
C GLY A 72 4.02 -7.10 -6.10
N MET A 73 3.48 -6.22 -5.26
CA MET A 73 3.90 -4.83 -5.12
C MET A 73 4.83 -4.71 -3.90
N ALA A 74 5.87 -3.92 -4.04
CA ALA A 74 6.72 -3.50 -2.94
C ALA A 74 6.80 -1.97 -2.89
N ILE A 75 6.81 -1.44 -1.66
CA ILE A 75 7.01 -0.01 -1.39
C ILE A 75 8.10 0.10 -0.35
N THR A 76 9.09 0.95 -0.61
CA THR A 76 10.09 1.33 0.39
C THR A 76 10.05 2.83 0.64
N SER A 77 10.36 3.26 1.87
CA SER A 77 10.43 4.66 2.27
C SER A 77 11.11 4.81 3.62
N ASP A 78 11.42 6.04 4.04
CA ASP A 78 11.94 6.30 5.36
C ASP A 78 10.85 6.22 6.43
N ILE A 79 9.62 6.65 6.08
CA ILE A 79 8.47 6.68 6.99
C ILE A 79 7.21 6.25 6.22
N ILE A 80 6.35 5.48 6.89
CA ILE A 80 4.96 5.25 6.45
C ILE A 80 4.03 5.63 7.59
N GLU A 81 3.06 6.46 7.27
CA GLU A 81 1.96 6.85 8.15
C GLU A 81 0.65 6.26 7.62
N ILE A 82 -0.09 5.61 8.47
CA ILE A 82 -1.41 5.04 8.17
C ILE A 82 -2.45 5.79 9.00
N TYR A 83 -3.43 6.36 8.34
CA TYR A 83 -4.54 7.08 8.96
C TYR A 83 -5.83 6.27 8.80
N SER A 84 -6.56 6.13 9.90
CA SER A 84 -7.83 5.41 9.97
C SER A 84 -8.94 6.31 10.43
N THR A 85 -10.19 6.00 10.05
CA THR A 85 -11.39 6.70 10.50
C THR A 85 -11.51 6.70 12.03
N SER A 86 -12.35 7.60 12.54
CA SER A 86 -12.59 7.77 13.99
C SER A 86 -13.12 6.50 14.66
N ASP A 87 -13.84 5.67 13.94
CA ASP A 87 -14.33 4.36 14.38
C ASP A 87 -13.26 3.25 14.28
N LYS A 88 -12.07 3.56 13.72
CA LYS A 88 -10.92 2.65 13.52
C LYS A 88 -11.23 1.41 12.67
N ILE A 89 -12.33 1.44 11.94
CA ILE A 89 -12.77 0.30 11.13
C ILE A 89 -12.09 0.30 9.75
N GLN A 90 -11.75 1.48 9.23
CA GLN A 90 -11.18 1.60 7.88
C GLN A 90 -9.94 2.50 7.84
N THR A 91 -8.96 2.07 7.06
CA THR A 91 -7.84 2.91 6.64
C THR A 91 -8.34 3.86 5.57
N ASP A 92 -8.16 5.17 5.76
CA ASP A 92 -8.54 6.19 4.79
C ASP A 92 -7.39 6.58 3.89
N GLU A 93 -6.23 6.78 4.50
CA GLU A 93 -5.05 7.31 3.83
C GLU A 93 -3.79 6.59 4.30
N ILE A 94 -2.87 6.37 3.37
CA ILE A 94 -1.50 5.91 3.66
C ILE A 94 -0.53 6.88 3.02
N VAL A 95 0.42 7.36 3.80
CA VAL A 95 1.44 8.31 3.36
C VAL A 95 2.82 7.70 3.51
N ALA A 96 3.55 7.56 2.41
CA ALA A 96 4.99 7.23 2.41
C ALA A 96 5.80 8.51 2.24
N ILE A 97 6.85 8.69 3.02
CA ILE A 97 7.66 9.91 3.09
C ILE A 97 9.13 9.52 3.08
N GLY A 98 9.90 10.22 2.25
CA GLY A 98 11.35 10.08 2.13
C GLY A 98 11.76 8.85 1.33
N ASN A 99 12.61 9.04 0.31
CA ASN A 99 13.18 7.98 -0.52
C ASN A 99 12.15 6.93 -1.00
N VAL A 100 10.96 7.41 -1.41
CA VAL A 100 9.87 6.53 -1.80
C VAL A 100 10.20 5.81 -3.10
N GLU A 101 10.19 4.47 -3.06
CA GLU A 101 10.23 3.63 -4.26
C GLU A 101 9.02 2.69 -4.23
N ILE A 102 8.26 2.66 -5.33
CA ILE A 102 7.14 1.75 -5.56
C ILE A 102 7.51 0.85 -6.73
N SER A 103 7.37 -0.47 -6.58
CA SER A 103 7.67 -1.42 -7.64
C SER A 103 6.60 -2.50 -7.78
N ARG A 104 6.33 -2.92 -9.02
CA ARG A 104 5.45 -4.03 -9.35
C ARG A 104 5.87 -4.65 -10.69
N GLY A 105 6.41 -5.86 -10.66
CA GLY A 105 6.98 -6.49 -11.84
C GLY A 105 8.13 -5.67 -12.42
N ASN A 106 8.03 -5.29 -13.71
CA ASN A 106 9.02 -4.46 -14.41
C ASN A 106 8.77 -2.95 -14.29
N LYS A 107 7.72 -2.54 -13.52
CA LYS A 107 7.39 -1.14 -13.31
C LYS A 107 7.95 -0.66 -11.99
N LYS A 108 8.55 0.52 -11.99
CA LYS A 108 9.07 1.20 -10.80
C LYS A 108 8.72 2.67 -10.85
N ALA A 109 8.50 3.27 -9.68
CA ALA A 109 8.35 4.71 -9.56
C ALA A 109 9.09 5.20 -8.31
N LYS A 110 9.75 6.35 -8.42
CA LYS A 110 10.53 6.97 -7.34
C LYS A 110 10.10 8.40 -7.12
N GLY A 111 10.11 8.83 -5.87
CA GLY A 111 9.78 10.20 -5.49
C GLY A 111 10.08 10.44 -4.01
N ASP A 112 9.66 11.59 -3.49
CA ASP A 112 9.90 11.96 -2.10
C ASP A 112 8.70 11.67 -1.20
N ARG A 113 7.49 11.66 -1.80
CA ARG A 113 6.26 11.43 -1.05
C ARG A 113 5.23 10.71 -1.91
N ALA A 114 4.59 9.70 -1.35
CA ALA A 114 3.42 9.06 -1.96
C ALA A 114 2.23 9.09 -1.01
N VAL A 115 1.05 9.35 -1.55
CA VAL A 115 -0.22 9.34 -0.82
C VAL A 115 -1.17 8.39 -1.51
N TYR A 116 -1.63 7.39 -0.77
CA TYR A 116 -2.70 6.50 -1.21
C TYR A 116 -4.02 6.91 -0.53
N LEU A 117 -5.00 7.27 -1.34
CA LEU A 117 -6.36 7.60 -0.93
C LEU A 117 -7.29 6.41 -1.25
N LYS A 118 -7.64 5.65 -0.21
CA LYS A 118 -8.37 4.38 -0.37
C LYS A 118 -9.76 4.58 -1.00
N HIS A 119 -10.52 5.56 -0.55
CA HIS A 119 -11.87 5.83 -1.06
C HIS A 119 -11.88 6.23 -2.54
N LEU A 120 -10.81 6.87 -3.03
CA LEU A 120 -10.63 7.25 -4.43
C LEU A 120 -9.91 6.18 -5.26
N GLN A 121 -9.32 5.16 -4.61
CA GLN A 121 -8.40 4.21 -5.24
C GLN A 121 -7.34 4.93 -6.08
N LYS A 122 -6.71 5.93 -5.46
CA LYS A 122 -5.78 6.85 -6.10
C LYS A 122 -4.45 6.88 -5.35
N ILE A 123 -3.35 6.79 -6.10
CA ILE A 123 -2.01 7.04 -5.59
C ILE A 123 -1.50 8.35 -6.22
N ILE A 124 -0.95 9.23 -5.40
CA ILE A 124 -0.26 10.45 -5.83
C ILE A 124 1.18 10.32 -5.38
N LEU A 125 2.12 10.33 -6.33
CA LEU A 125 3.55 10.33 -6.08
C LEU A 125 4.12 11.69 -6.48
N THR A 126 4.83 12.33 -5.58
CA THR A 126 5.49 13.62 -5.83
C THR A 126 6.99 13.52 -5.58
N GLY A 127 7.76 14.34 -6.32
CA GLY A 127 9.21 14.42 -6.17
C GLY A 127 9.74 15.84 -6.32
N ASN A 128 10.82 16.15 -5.64
CA ASN A 128 11.54 17.42 -5.74
C ASN A 128 13.02 17.17 -6.07
N PRO A 129 13.49 17.50 -7.28
CA PRO A 129 12.80 18.33 -8.28
C PRO A 129 11.76 17.56 -9.11
N LYS A 130 11.75 16.23 -9.09
CA LYS A 130 10.86 15.39 -9.90
C LYS A 130 10.65 14.01 -9.31
N ALA A 131 9.51 13.39 -9.61
CA ALA A 131 9.27 11.96 -9.53
C ALA A 131 9.63 11.31 -10.87
N ILE A 132 10.03 10.03 -10.85
CA ILE A 132 10.46 9.27 -12.03
C ILE A 132 9.75 7.94 -12.03
N ALA A 133 9.18 7.55 -13.18
CA ALA A 133 8.62 6.23 -13.42
C ALA A 133 9.38 5.50 -14.53
N PHE A 134 9.53 4.18 -14.37
CA PHE A 134 10.20 3.28 -15.29
C PHE A 134 9.28 2.12 -15.67
N GLU A 135 9.27 1.74 -16.94
CA GLU A 135 8.69 0.49 -17.41
C GLU A 135 9.63 -0.15 -18.43
N GLY A 136 10.45 -1.10 -17.99
CA GLY A 136 11.59 -1.58 -18.78
C GLY A 136 12.60 -0.46 -19.00
N ASP A 137 12.84 -0.13 -20.27
CA ASP A 137 13.75 0.96 -20.69
C ASP A 137 13.05 2.32 -20.77
N ASP A 138 11.72 2.35 -20.76
CA ASP A 138 10.94 3.59 -20.84
C ASP A 138 11.04 4.38 -19.54
N ILE A 139 11.20 5.70 -19.64
CA ILE A 139 11.33 6.63 -18.52
C ILE A 139 10.35 7.77 -18.71
N ILE A 140 9.61 8.08 -17.65
CA ILE A 140 8.71 9.23 -17.57
C ILE A 140 9.03 10.01 -16.31
N GLU A 141 9.17 11.32 -16.43
CA GLU A 141 9.50 12.24 -15.36
C GLU A 141 8.46 13.34 -15.24
N GLY A 142 8.22 13.83 -14.03
CA GLY A 142 7.34 14.95 -13.74
C GLY A 142 7.36 15.25 -12.24
N ARG A 143 6.79 16.37 -11.79
CA ARG A 143 6.74 16.67 -10.36
C ARG A 143 5.70 15.86 -9.61
N GLU A 144 4.60 15.55 -10.30
CA GLU A 144 3.50 14.79 -9.74
C GLU A 144 3.07 13.68 -10.71
N MET A 145 2.86 12.48 -10.18
CA MET A 145 2.34 11.32 -10.88
C MET A 145 1.09 10.81 -10.17
N ILE A 146 0.02 10.60 -10.91
CA ILE A 146 -1.27 10.16 -10.38
C ILE A 146 -1.66 8.84 -11.02
N PHE A 147 -1.88 7.83 -10.19
CA PHE A 147 -2.40 6.52 -10.59
C PHE A 147 -3.85 6.38 -10.13
N LEU A 148 -4.78 6.26 -11.06
CA LEU A 148 -6.19 6.00 -10.81
C LEU A 148 -6.47 4.53 -11.04
N MET A 149 -6.38 3.70 -9.97
CA MET A 149 -6.40 2.24 -10.07
C MET A 149 -7.70 1.69 -10.67
N LYS A 150 -8.87 2.25 -10.29
CA LYS A 150 -10.17 1.83 -10.86
C LYS A 150 -10.31 2.11 -12.35
N LYS A 151 -9.60 3.11 -12.88
CA LYS A 151 -9.69 3.56 -14.27
C LYS A 151 -8.51 3.10 -15.13
N ASP A 152 -7.57 2.37 -14.52
CA ASP A 152 -6.28 2.02 -15.13
C ASP A 152 -5.64 3.23 -15.87
N ARG A 153 -5.67 4.40 -15.20
CA ARG A 153 -5.22 5.65 -15.77
C ARG A 153 -4.02 6.20 -15.01
N PHE A 154 -3.00 6.56 -15.77
CA PHE A 154 -1.80 7.22 -15.28
C PHE A 154 -1.72 8.63 -15.84
N VAL A 155 -1.46 9.61 -14.98
CA VAL A 155 -1.32 11.03 -15.35
C VAL A 155 -0.02 11.55 -14.75
N VAL A 156 0.73 12.32 -15.51
CA VAL A 156 1.94 13.01 -15.06
C VAL A 156 1.75 14.50 -15.27
N ASN A 157 2.04 15.27 -14.26
CA ASN A 157 1.88 16.72 -14.24
C ASN A 157 3.22 17.40 -13.94
N GLU A 158 3.32 18.63 -14.39
CA GLU A 158 4.41 19.57 -14.16
C GLU A 158 5.79 19.09 -14.64
N ARG A 159 6.30 19.79 -15.66
CA ARG A 159 7.63 19.55 -16.27
C ARG A 159 7.80 18.11 -16.76
N VAL A 160 6.81 17.62 -17.49
CA VAL A 160 6.81 16.26 -18.00
C VAL A 160 7.91 16.07 -19.04
N HIS A 161 8.72 15.03 -18.84
CA HIS A 161 9.68 14.54 -19.81
C HIS A 161 9.50 13.03 -19.96
N ALA A 162 9.43 12.53 -21.20
CA ALA A 162 9.30 11.11 -21.48
C ALA A 162 10.35 10.67 -22.51
N LYS A 163 11.02 9.54 -22.20
CA LYS A 163 11.92 8.84 -23.10
C LYS A 163 11.36 7.44 -23.32
N LEU A 164 10.85 7.20 -24.52
CA LEU A 164 10.18 5.97 -24.90
C LEU A 164 10.99 5.22 -25.96
N PHE A 165 11.15 3.93 -25.77
CA PHE A 165 11.90 3.07 -26.68
C PHE A 165 10.96 2.22 -27.54
N PRO A 166 11.14 2.18 -28.88
CA PRO A 166 10.36 1.33 -29.75
C PRO A 166 10.53 -0.14 -29.34
N LYS A 167 9.42 -0.83 -29.08
CA LYS A 167 9.45 -2.27 -28.83
C LYS A 167 9.83 -2.97 -30.14
N LYS A 168 10.95 -3.70 -30.17
CA LYS A 168 11.25 -4.59 -31.28
C LYS A 168 10.16 -5.66 -31.36
N LYS A 169 9.55 -5.79 -32.53
CA LYS A 169 8.62 -6.88 -32.85
C LYS A 169 9.34 -8.20 -32.89
#